data_5fb2e35172f692e810a6c8551412c5ae
#
_entry.id   5fb2e35172f692e810a6c8551412c5ae
#
_cell.length_a   1.000
_cell.length_b   1.000
_cell.length_c   1.000
_cell.angle_alpha   90.00
_cell.angle_beta   90.00
_cell.angle_gamma   90.00
#
_symmetry.space_group_name_H-M   'P 1'
#
loop_
_entity.id
_entity.type
_entity.pdbx_description
1 polymer ?
#
loop_
_entity_poly.entity_id
_entity_poly.type
_entity_poly.pdbx_seq_one_letter_code
_entity_poly.pdbx_strand_id
1 'polypeptide(L)'
;MDLSIAKMAKSPLRCATYGSDIEAFTAAHNGSLGGTMHCARYLGKRVFIDGVTKEVIDSEGVALAGMEHLVEEFDKLIELLNEKMQGPFYADGVLIPVQKGKPHFRIYDIYAPEADSPFTLWAQINTLADAFMLLDKKTVYMRPVQYFHSRSFSTQKAYDRWIKTWTKRAGCGGVIFKDAEMVYEPNGIVLDACEIKAR
;
A
#
# COMPACT_ATOMS: atom_id res chain seq x y z
N MET A 1 13.42 38.59 10.62
CA MET A 1 12.18 37.84 10.40
C MET A 1 12.36 37.10 9.09
N ASP A 2 12.68 35.83 9.19
CA ASP A 2 13.22 35.07 8.07
C ASP A 2 12.09 34.44 7.27
N LEU A 3 11.86 34.98 6.07
CA LEU A 3 10.79 34.59 5.13
C LEU A 3 11.19 33.39 4.25
N SER A 4 12.28 32.71 4.58
CA SER A 4 12.83 31.61 3.76
C SER A 4 12.19 30.24 4.00
N ILE A 5 11.36 30.07 5.04
CA ILE A 5 10.71 28.78 5.36
C ILE A 5 9.35 28.58 4.65
N ALA A 6 8.79 29.63 4.06
CA ALA A 6 7.41 29.62 3.56
C ALA A 6 7.24 29.21 2.08
N LYS A 7 8.26 28.71 1.40
CA LYS A 7 8.16 28.35 -0.04
C LYS A 7 8.89 27.08 -0.47
N MET A 8 8.91 26.05 0.35
CA MET A 8 8.89 24.71 -0.22
C MET A 8 7.41 24.37 -0.47
N ALA A 9 6.93 24.69 -1.65
CA ALA A 9 5.73 24.05 -2.17
C ALA A 9 6.03 22.55 -2.07
N LYS A 10 5.43 21.86 -1.08
CA LYS A 10 5.57 20.39 -0.96
C LYS A 10 5.10 19.84 -2.29
N SER A 11 6.01 19.19 -3.03
CA SER A 11 5.60 18.43 -4.20
C SER A 11 4.41 17.56 -3.82
N PRO A 12 3.36 17.46 -4.66
CA PRO A 12 2.21 16.65 -4.32
C PRO A 12 2.68 15.23 -3.99
N LEU A 13 2.12 14.65 -2.93
CA LEU A 13 2.43 13.28 -2.54
C LEU A 13 2.01 12.33 -3.67
N ARG A 14 2.81 11.32 -3.91
CA ARG A 14 2.58 10.31 -4.95
C ARG A 14 2.87 8.92 -4.40
N CYS A 15 2.31 7.90 -5.05
CA CYS A 15 2.66 6.52 -4.76
C CYS A 15 4.17 6.29 -4.85
N ALA A 16 4.72 5.57 -3.88
CA ALA A 16 6.09 5.11 -3.97
C ALA A 16 6.27 4.06 -5.06
N THR A 17 7.47 3.96 -5.61
CA THR A 17 7.86 2.90 -6.55
C THR A 17 8.50 1.77 -5.77
N TYR A 18 8.04 0.55 -5.97
CA TYR A 18 8.69 -0.65 -5.42
C TYR A 18 9.81 -1.13 -6.36
N GLY A 19 10.85 -1.73 -5.78
CA GLY A 19 11.88 -2.41 -6.56
C GLY A 19 11.30 -3.54 -7.40
N SER A 20 12.01 -3.95 -8.44
CA SER A 20 11.62 -5.07 -9.32
C SER A 20 12.70 -6.16 -9.41
N ASP A 21 13.80 -5.99 -8.70
CA ASP A 21 14.90 -6.94 -8.63
C ASP A 21 14.73 -7.85 -7.41
N ILE A 22 14.21 -9.04 -7.64
CA ILE A 22 13.99 -10.03 -6.58
C ILE A 22 15.30 -10.60 -6.04
N GLU A 23 16.36 -10.64 -6.83
CA GLU A 23 17.66 -11.15 -6.39
C GLU A 23 18.30 -10.17 -5.41
N ALA A 24 18.31 -8.87 -5.76
CA ALA A 24 18.78 -7.82 -4.86
C ALA A 24 17.93 -7.76 -3.58
N PHE A 25 16.60 -7.84 -3.69
CA PHE A 25 15.70 -7.87 -2.54
C PHE A 25 15.97 -9.08 -1.64
N THR A 26 16.11 -10.27 -2.21
CA THR A 26 16.41 -11.50 -1.46
C THR A 26 17.78 -11.43 -0.79
N ALA A 27 18.80 -10.88 -1.48
CA ALA A 27 20.13 -10.70 -0.91
C ALA A 27 20.12 -9.76 0.30
N ALA A 28 19.37 -8.66 0.23
CA ALA A 28 19.17 -7.73 1.35
C ALA A 28 18.50 -8.41 2.57
N HIS A 29 17.74 -9.48 2.34
CA HIS A 29 17.07 -10.29 3.37
C HIS A 29 17.83 -11.60 3.69
N ASN A 30 19.15 -11.55 3.75
CA ASN A 30 20.03 -12.69 4.07
C ASN A 30 19.85 -13.91 3.15
N GLY A 31 19.56 -13.67 1.90
CA GLY A 31 19.38 -14.72 0.89
C GLY A 31 18.07 -15.53 1.04
N SER A 32 17.12 -15.05 1.83
CA SER A 32 15.84 -15.73 2.07
C SER A 32 14.66 -14.77 2.08
N LEU A 33 13.54 -15.20 1.53
CA LEU A 33 12.25 -14.49 1.67
C LEU A 33 11.48 -14.89 2.93
N GLY A 34 12.05 -15.72 3.78
CA GLY A 34 11.36 -16.33 4.94
C GLY A 34 10.88 -15.33 5.99
N GLY A 35 11.53 -14.18 6.12
CA GLY A 35 11.17 -13.11 7.06
C GLY A 35 10.28 -12.02 6.46
N THR A 36 9.88 -12.13 5.20
CA THR A 36 9.12 -11.09 4.52
C THR A 36 7.61 -11.39 4.49
N MET A 37 6.84 -10.37 4.21
CA MET A 37 5.41 -10.44 3.93
C MET A 37 5.17 -10.36 2.44
N HIS A 38 4.09 -10.98 1.95
CA HIS A 38 3.71 -10.83 0.56
C HIS A 38 2.21 -10.62 0.39
N CYS A 39 1.84 -9.92 -0.67
CA CYS A 39 0.45 -9.75 -1.08
C CYS A 39 0.30 -9.87 -2.59
N ALA A 40 -0.95 -9.99 -3.05
CA ALA A 40 -1.25 -9.95 -4.45
C ALA A 40 -0.97 -8.56 -5.03
N ARG A 41 -0.33 -8.50 -6.18
CA ARG A 41 -0.30 -7.32 -7.03
C ARG A 41 -1.58 -7.28 -7.85
N TYR A 42 -2.51 -6.45 -7.45
CA TYR A 42 -3.76 -6.30 -8.20
C TYR A 42 -3.55 -5.52 -9.50
N LEU A 43 -4.30 -5.90 -10.53
CA LEU A 43 -4.39 -5.14 -11.79
C LEU A 43 -5.31 -3.93 -11.58
N GLY A 44 -4.81 -2.75 -11.92
CA GLY A 44 -5.55 -1.50 -11.77
C GLY A 44 -4.64 -0.29 -11.88
N LYS A 45 -5.21 0.88 -11.63
CA LYS A 45 -4.48 2.14 -11.60
C LYS A 45 -3.95 2.40 -10.20
N ARG A 46 -2.63 2.57 -10.04
CA ARG A 46 -2.03 2.97 -8.76
C ARG A 46 -2.46 4.38 -8.42
N VAL A 47 -2.91 4.60 -7.20
CA VAL A 47 -3.36 5.91 -6.70
C VAL A 47 -2.98 6.09 -5.25
N PHE A 48 -2.95 7.36 -4.85
CA PHE A 48 -2.69 7.82 -3.51
C PHE A 48 -3.89 8.63 -3.02
N ILE A 49 -4.40 8.33 -1.82
CA ILE A 49 -5.48 9.11 -1.20
C ILE A 49 -4.84 10.01 -0.16
N ASP A 50 -5.02 11.31 -0.35
CA ASP A 50 -4.60 12.34 0.60
C ASP A 50 -5.74 12.62 1.59
N GLY A 51 -5.54 12.22 2.85
CA GLY A 51 -6.53 12.43 3.90
C GLY A 51 -6.63 13.88 4.39
N VAL A 52 -5.73 14.77 3.98
CA VAL A 52 -5.76 16.20 4.30
C VAL A 52 -6.50 17.00 3.24
N THR A 53 -6.06 16.86 1.98
CA THR A 53 -6.69 17.59 0.85
C THR A 53 -7.98 16.94 0.37
N LYS A 54 -8.25 15.70 0.81
CA LYS A 54 -9.42 14.91 0.38
C LYS A 54 -9.42 14.60 -1.11
N GLU A 55 -8.25 14.38 -1.65
CA GLU A 55 -8.05 14.06 -3.06
C GLU A 55 -7.57 12.64 -3.28
N VAL A 56 -7.97 12.05 -4.39
CA VAL A 56 -7.39 10.81 -4.92
C VAL A 56 -6.51 11.18 -6.09
N ILE A 57 -5.22 10.90 -5.98
CA ILE A 57 -4.16 11.36 -6.88
C ILE A 57 -3.54 10.15 -7.58
N ASP A 58 -3.29 10.24 -8.87
CA ASP A 58 -2.60 9.17 -9.59
C ASP A 58 -1.07 9.23 -9.42
N SER A 59 -0.38 8.26 -10.03
CA SER A 59 1.08 8.17 -9.97
C SER A 59 1.81 9.37 -10.60
N GLU A 60 1.11 10.16 -11.43
CA GLU A 60 1.65 11.37 -12.05
C GLU A 60 1.37 12.62 -11.20
N GLY A 61 0.59 12.49 -10.13
CA GLY A 61 0.21 13.59 -9.25
C GLY A 61 -1.03 14.34 -9.74
N VAL A 62 -1.83 13.70 -10.60
CA VAL A 62 -3.08 14.30 -11.13
C VAL A 62 -4.26 13.83 -10.29
N ALA A 63 -5.05 14.79 -9.80
CA ALA A 63 -6.26 14.48 -9.06
C ALA A 63 -7.32 13.83 -9.95
N LEU A 64 -7.97 12.79 -9.45
CA LEU A 64 -8.99 12.02 -10.15
C LEU A 64 -10.37 12.48 -9.71
N ALA A 65 -11.19 12.91 -10.66
CA ALA A 65 -12.58 13.26 -10.40
C ALA A 65 -13.46 12.02 -10.17
N GLY A 66 -14.56 12.19 -9.42
CA GLY A 66 -15.56 11.14 -9.21
C GLY A 66 -15.13 10.08 -8.17
N MET A 67 -14.17 10.41 -7.31
CA MET A 67 -13.61 9.52 -6.28
C MET A 67 -14.11 9.85 -4.87
N GLU A 68 -15.12 10.69 -4.71
CA GLU A 68 -15.66 11.17 -3.44
C GLU A 68 -16.04 10.01 -2.50
N HIS A 69 -16.58 8.93 -3.06
CA HIS A 69 -16.94 7.73 -2.31
C HIS A 69 -15.76 7.03 -1.61
N LEU A 70 -14.55 7.15 -2.17
CA LEU A 70 -13.32 6.61 -1.55
C LEU A 70 -12.84 7.53 -0.44
N VAL A 71 -12.93 8.83 -0.64
CA VAL A 71 -12.60 9.83 0.38
C VAL A 71 -13.52 9.66 1.60
N GLU A 72 -14.83 9.53 1.38
CA GLU A 72 -15.81 9.31 2.45
C GLU A 72 -15.55 8.01 3.25
N GLU A 73 -15.12 6.94 2.58
CA GLU A 73 -14.74 5.70 3.27
C GLU A 73 -13.40 5.83 3.97
N PHE A 74 -12.45 6.57 3.40
CA PHE A 74 -11.16 6.83 4.03
C PHE A 74 -11.30 7.71 5.28
N ASP A 75 -12.21 8.67 5.28
CA ASP A 75 -12.49 9.49 6.45
C ASP A 75 -12.96 8.64 7.65
N LYS A 76 -13.84 7.67 7.40
CA LYS A 76 -14.25 6.71 8.45
C LYS A 76 -13.09 5.87 8.97
N LEU A 77 -12.14 5.52 8.11
CA LEU A 77 -10.92 4.82 8.53
C LEU A 77 -10.03 5.74 9.35
N ILE A 78 -9.85 7.01 8.93
CA ILE A 78 -9.07 8.01 9.66
C ILE A 78 -9.62 8.23 11.07
N GLU A 79 -10.94 8.28 11.26
CA GLU A 79 -11.56 8.40 12.58
C GLU A 79 -11.06 7.29 13.53
N LEU A 80 -11.05 6.04 13.07
CA LEU A 80 -10.57 4.91 13.88
C LEU A 80 -9.05 4.90 14.04
N LEU A 81 -8.29 5.36 13.05
CA LEU A 81 -6.84 5.48 13.18
C LEU A 81 -6.45 6.55 14.20
N ASN A 82 -7.18 7.66 14.25
CA ASN A 82 -6.98 8.74 15.22
C ASN A 82 -7.24 8.33 16.69
N GLU A 83 -7.98 7.25 16.92
CA GLU A 83 -8.12 6.67 18.27
C GLU A 83 -6.82 5.99 18.76
N LYS A 84 -5.94 5.60 17.85
CA LYS A 84 -4.72 4.82 18.13
C LYS A 84 -3.43 5.61 17.94
N MET A 85 -3.42 6.58 17.04
CA MET A 85 -2.24 7.36 16.68
C MET A 85 -2.62 8.72 16.10
N GLN A 86 -1.69 9.66 16.10
CA GLN A 86 -1.91 10.98 15.50
C GLN A 86 -1.72 10.93 13.98
N GLY A 87 -2.63 11.61 13.24
CA GLY A 87 -2.52 11.85 11.79
C GLY A 87 -1.69 13.08 11.49
N PRO A 88 -1.50 13.46 10.21
CA PRO A 88 -2.34 13.09 9.07
C PRO A 88 -2.08 11.68 8.52
N PHE A 89 -3.08 11.13 7.82
CA PHE A 89 -3.00 9.81 7.19
C PHE A 89 -3.17 9.91 5.68
N TYR A 90 -2.45 9.04 5.00
CA TYR A 90 -2.50 8.90 3.55
C TYR A 90 -2.53 7.42 3.19
N ALA A 91 -3.20 7.06 2.11
CA ALA A 91 -3.26 5.67 1.67
C ALA A 91 -2.69 5.49 0.26
N ASP A 92 -1.74 4.58 0.11
CA ASP A 92 -1.27 4.12 -1.19
C ASP A 92 -1.95 2.80 -1.55
N GLY A 93 -2.38 2.67 -2.79
CA GLY A 93 -3.05 1.46 -3.23
C GLY A 93 -3.38 1.44 -4.71
N VAL A 94 -4.33 0.58 -5.06
CA VAL A 94 -4.73 0.40 -6.45
C VAL A 94 -6.25 0.50 -6.61
N LEU A 95 -6.69 1.26 -7.61
CA LEU A 95 -8.07 1.29 -8.09
C LEU A 95 -8.31 0.08 -8.97
N ILE A 96 -9.25 -0.75 -8.57
CA ILE A 96 -9.70 -1.91 -9.34
C ILE A 96 -10.99 -1.51 -10.07
N PRO A 97 -10.99 -1.48 -11.40
CA PRO A 97 -12.21 -1.19 -12.16
C PRO A 97 -13.22 -2.32 -11.94
N VAL A 98 -14.48 -1.96 -11.86
CA VAL A 98 -15.60 -2.90 -11.85
C VAL A 98 -16.44 -2.69 -13.11
N GLN A 99 -17.06 -3.75 -13.62
CA GLN A 99 -17.84 -3.69 -14.87
C GLN A 99 -19.01 -2.70 -14.80
N LYS A 100 -19.64 -2.61 -13.63
CA LYS A 100 -20.74 -1.67 -13.34
C LYS A 100 -20.57 -1.12 -11.94
N GLY A 101 -20.58 0.21 -11.81
CA GLY A 101 -20.47 0.88 -10.52
C GLY A 101 -19.17 1.66 -10.32
N LYS A 102 -18.92 2.04 -9.09
CA LYS A 102 -17.75 2.81 -8.69
C LYS A 102 -16.53 1.90 -8.54
N PRO A 103 -15.30 2.34 -8.85
CA PRO A 103 -14.10 1.54 -8.66
C PRO A 103 -13.87 1.22 -7.19
N HIS A 104 -13.25 0.07 -6.94
CA HIS A 104 -12.83 -0.33 -5.60
C HIS A 104 -11.36 0.01 -5.36
N PHE A 105 -11.01 0.35 -4.14
CA PHE A 105 -9.65 0.64 -3.75
C PHE A 105 -9.08 -0.47 -2.85
N ARG A 106 -7.88 -0.94 -3.18
CA ARG A 106 -7.11 -1.88 -2.35
C ARG A 106 -5.91 -1.15 -1.76
N ILE A 107 -5.92 -0.99 -0.45
CA ILE A 107 -4.85 -0.33 0.30
C ILE A 107 -3.64 -1.26 0.36
N TYR A 108 -2.50 -0.81 -0.14
CA TYR A 108 -1.21 -1.47 0.07
C TYR A 108 -0.48 -0.93 1.29
N ASP A 109 -0.50 0.37 1.48
CA ASP A 109 0.23 1.04 2.56
C ASP A 109 -0.55 2.22 3.12
N ILE A 110 -0.30 2.52 4.39
CA ILE A 110 -0.70 3.77 5.03
C ILE A 110 0.57 4.55 5.37
N TYR A 111 0.58 5.83 5.01
CA TYR A 111 1.61 6.77 5.43
C TYR A 111 1.06 7.65 6.54
N ALA A 112 1.79 7.69 7.66
CA ALA A 112 1.46 8.47 8.85
C ALA A 112 2.74 9.19 9.34
N PRO A 113 3.08 10.36 8.76
CA PRO A 113 4.35 11.04 9.02
C PRO A 113 4.51 11.57 10.43
N GLU A 114 3.41 11.79 11.15
CA GLU A 114 3.38 12.36 12.49
C GLU A 114 3.09 11.32 13.58
N ALA A 115 3.14 10.04 13.23
CA ALA A 115 2.99 8.97 14.22
C ALA A 115 4.16 8.99 15.23
N ASP A 116 3.86 8.82 16.51
CA ASP A 116 4.84 8.85 17.61
C ASP A 116 5.92 7.76 17.50
N SER A 117 5.64 6.71 16.76
CA SER A 117 6.55 5.60 16.48
C SER A 117 6.50 5.20 15.00
N PRO A 118 7.56 4.55 14.47
CA PRO A 118 7.56 4.08 13.09
C PRO A 118 6.34 3.21 12.79
N PHE A 119 5.53 3.62 11.80
CA PHE A 119 4.35 2.86 11.38
C PHE A 119 4.76 1.80 10.37
N THR A 120 5.40 0.75 10.87
CA THR A 120 5.92 -0.36 10.06
C THR A 120 4.79 -1.12 9.36
N LEU A 121 5.12 -1.88 8.32
CA LEU A 121 4.14 -2.72 7.63
C LEU A 121 3.42 -3.67 8.59
N TRP A 122 4.13 -4.24 9.56
CA TRP A 122 3.53 -5.10 10.58
C TRP A 122 2.50 -4.36 11.44
N ALA A 123 2.84 -3.14 11.88
CA ALA A 123 1.92 -2.27 12.62
C ALA A 123 0.71 -1.89 11.77
N GLN A 124 0.91 -1.56 10.48
CA GLN A 124 -0.15 -1.26 9.53
C GLN A 124 -1.13 -2.41 9.37
N ILE A 125 -0.63 -3.65 9.15
CA ILE A 125 -1.47 -4.84 8.96
C ILE A 125 -2.38 -5.05 10.16
N ASN A 126 -1.84 -4.99 11.38
CA ASN A 126 -2.60 -5.20 12.60
C ASN A 126 -3.63 -4.07 12.82
N THR A 127 -3.20 -2.83 12.69
CA THR A 127 -4.09 -1.67 12.87
C THR A 127 -5.22 -1.63 11.84
N LEU A 128 -4.93 -1.93 10.56
CA LEU A 128 -5.94 -2.01 9.53
C LEU A 128 -6.89 -3.19 9.73
N ALA A 129 -6.39 -4.34 10.16
CA ALA A 129 -7.25 -5.49 10.47
C ALA A 129 -8.28 -5.14 11.53
N ASP A 130 -7.86 -4.54 12.64
CA ASP A 130 -8.74 -4.08 13.72
C ASP A 130 -9.75 -3.03 13.22
N ALA A 131 -9.26 -1.99 12.53
CA ALA A 131 -10.12 -0.92 12.02
C ALA A 131 -11.19 -1.46 11.05
N PHE A 132 -10.80 -2.33 10.12
CA PHE A 132 -11.74 -2.91 9.16
C PHE A 132 -12.71 -3.93 9.79
N MET A 133 -12.37 -4.57 10.90
CA MET A 133 -13.34 -5.33 11.70
C MET A 133 -14.44 -4.43 12.26
N LEU A 134 -14.10 -3.23 12.73
CA LEU A 134 -15.06 -2.26 13.26
C LEU A 134 -15.88 -1.59 12.14
N LEU A 135 -15.27 -1.39 10.96
CA LEU A 135 -15.93 -0.80 9.81
C LEU A 135 -16.84 -1.79 9.05
N ASP A 136 -16.60 -3.07 9.15
CA ASP A 136 -17.20 -4.24 8.45
C ASP A 136 -18.21 -3.90 7.32
N LYS A 137 -19.42 -3.47 7.67
CA LYS A 137 -20.48 -3.15 6.69
C LYS A 137 -20.54 -1.68 6.26
N LYS A 138 -19.67 -0.82 6.83
CA LYS A 138 -19.67 0.63 6.56
C LYS A 138 -18.78 1.02 5.39
N THR A 139 -17.90 0.12 4.93
CA THR A 139 -17.05 0.31 3.76
C THR A 139 -17.37 -0.74 2.71
N VAL A 140 -17.62 -0.30 1.48
CA VAL A 140 -17.97 -1.17 0.35
C VAL A 140 -16.85 -1.16 -0.69
N TYR A 141 -16.27 0.00 -0.90
CA TYR A 141 -15.34 0.27 -2.00
C TYR A 141 -13.86 0.18 -1.57
N MET A 142 -13.57 0.28 -0.27
CA MET A 142 -12.21 0.27 0.27
C MET A 142 -11.95 -0.98 1.11
N ARG A 143 -10.80 -1.63 0.88
CA ARG A 143 -10.32 -2.77 1.67
C ARG A 143 -8.79 -2.79 1.68
N PRO A 144 -8.15 -3.22 2.76
CA PRO A 144 -6.73 -3.52 2.74
C PRO A 144 -6.47 -4.76 1.88
N VAL A 145 -5.26 -4.85 1.33
CA VAL A 145 -4.79 -6.10 0.75
C VAL A 145 -4.53 -7.11 1.87
N GLN A 146 -4.70 -8.38 1.55
CA GLN A 146 -4.35 -9.44 2.47
C GLN A 146 -2.87 -9.76 2.35
N TYR A 147 -2.12 -9.61 3.44
CA TYR A 147 -0.73 -10.00 3.54
C TYR A 147 -0.59 -11.41 4.11
N PHE A 148 0.44 -12.10 3.65
CA PHE A 148 0.80 -13.43 4.11
C PHE A 148 2.30 -13.48 4.40
N HIS A 149 2.72 -14.23 5.40
CA HIS A 149 4.11 -14.51 5.61
C HIS A 149 4.70 -15.29 4.43
N SER A 150 5.81 -14.80 3.91
CA SER A 150 6.62 -15.57 2.97
C SER A 150 7.37 -16.64 3.75
N ARG A 151 7.29 -17.86 3.25
CA ARG A 151 8.07 -18.97 3.80
C ARG A 151 9.38 -19.09 3.04
N SER A 152 10.41 -19.58 3.70
CA SER A 152 11.64 -19.93 3.02
C SER A 152 11.35 -20.95 1.92
N PHE A 153 11.85 -20.68 0.73
CA PHE A 153 11.75 -21.59 -0.40
C PHE A 153 13.02 -22.44 -0.46
N SER A 154 12.86 -23.75 -0.34
CA SER A 154 13.99 -24.67 -0.39
C SER A 154 14.55 -24.87 -1.80
N THR A 155 13.81 -24.50 -2.83
CA THR A 155 14.21 -24.64 -4.23
C THR A 155 13.60 -23.57 -5.10
N GLN A 156 14.29 -23.21 -6.21
CA GLN A 156 13.77 -22.31 -7.23
C GLN A 156 12.40 -22.80 -7.77
N LYS A 157 12.24 -24.11 -7.97
CA LYS A 157 10.97 -24.70 -8.44
C LYS A 157 9.82 -24.46 -7.47
N ALA A 158 10.06 -24.49 -6.16
CA ALA A 158 9.05 -24.20 -5.14
C ALA A 158 8.63 -22.73 -5.21
N TYR A 159 9.59 -21.82 -5.33
CA TYR A 159 9.37 -20.40 -5.53
C TYR A 159 8.56 -20.12 -6.81
N ASP A 160 8.96 -20.65 -7.97
CA ASP A 160 8.29 -20.45 -9.25
C ASP A 160 6.83 -20.94 -9.21
N ARG A 161 6.61 -22.11 -8.59
CA ARG A 161 5.26 -22.67 -8.40
C ARG A 161 4.38 -21.74 -7.57
N TRP A 162 4.94 -21.18 -6.53
CA TRP A 162 4.24 -20.28 -5.63
C TRP A 162 3.88 -18.96 -6.35
N ILE A 163 4.83 -18.31 -7.03
CA ILE A 163 4.58 -17.14 -7.87
C ILE A 163 3.48 -17.43 -8.89
N LYS A 164 3.57 -18.56 -9.61
CA LYS A 164 2.59 -18.95 -10.61
C LYS A 164 1.18 -19.14 -10.03
N THR A 165 1.07 -19.59 -8.79
CA THR A 165 -0.22 -19.74 -8.11
C THR A 165 -0.88 -18.38 -7.89
N TRP A 166 -0.10 -17.40 -7.48
CA TRP A 166 -0.60 -16.04 -7.21
C TRP A 166 -0.90 -15.25 -8.49
N THR A 167 -0.05 -15.38 -9.51
CA THR A 167 -0.23 -14.69 -10.79
C THR A 167 -1.43 -15.18 -11.59
N LYS A 168 -1.92 -16.39 -11.30
CA LYS A 168 -3.12 -16.95 -11.94
C LYS A 168 -4.44 -16.52 -11.31
N ARG A 169 -4.41 -15.83 -10.18
CA ARG A 169 -5.64 -15.34 -9.55
C ARG A 169 -6.27 -14.24 -10.41
N ALA A 170 -7.59 -14.31 -10.58
CA ALA A 170 -8.33 -13.29 -11.32
C ALA A 170 -8.09 -11.90 -10.73
N GLY A 171 -7.78 -10.93 -11.58
CA GLY A 171 -7.48 -9.54 -11.19
C GLY A 171 -6.09 -9.32 -10.59
N CYS A 172 -5.22 -10.35 -10.54
CA CYS A 172 -3.84 -10.21 -10.09
C CYS A 172 -2.88 -10.21 -11.27
N GLY A 173 -1.90 -9.30 -11.23
CA GLY A 173 -0.84 -9.17 -12.23
C GLY A 173 0.55 -9.51 -11.67
N GLY A 174 0.62 -10.16 -10.52
CA GLY A 174 1.88 -10.50 -9.88
C GLY A 174 1.80 -10.59 -8.37
N VAL A 175 2.93 -10.41 -7.72
CA VAL A 175 3.10 -10.46 -6.27
C VAL A 175 3.98 -9.30 -5.82
N ILE A 176 3.71 -8.75 -4.66
CA ILE A 176 4.54 -7.77 -3.99
C ILE A 176 5.08 -8.43 -2.72
N PHE A 177 6.40 -8.41 -2.55
CA PHE A 177 7.09 -8.76 -1.32
C PHE A 177 7.46 -7.48 -0.57
N LYS A 178 7.40 -7.52 0.75
CA LYS A 178 7.79 -6.40 1.60
C LYS A 178 8.46 -6.92 2.88
N ASP A 179 9.42 -6.18 3.37
CA ASP A 179 9.90 -6.37 4.74
C ASP A 179 8.78 -6.02 5.74
N ALA A 180 8.64 -6.81 6.79
CA ALA A 180 7.62 -6.57 7.82
C ALA A 180 7.90 -5.29 8.64
N GLU A 181 9.17 -4.92 8.75
CA GLU A 181 9.62 -3.74 9.51
C GLU A 181 9.75 -2.49 8.62
N MET A 182 9.46 -2.59 7.31
CA MET A 182 9.51 -1.43 6.42
C MET A 182 8.54 -0.35 6.88
N VAL A 183 8.99 0.90 6.80
CA VAL A 183 8.14 2.10 6.92
C VAL A 183 7.90 2.63 5.51
N TYR A 184 6.63 2.84 5.18
CA TYR A 184 6.27 3.37 3.86
C TYR A 184 6.58 4.85 3.77
N GLU A 185 7.26 5.25 2.70
CA GLU A 185 7.52 6.66 2.34
C GLU A 185 7.05 6.94 0.92
N PRO A 186 6.18 7.94 0.70
CA PRO A 186 5.73 8.32 -0.63
C PRO A 186 6.84 9.03 -1.43
N ASN A 187 6.64 9.20 -2.73
CA ASN A 187 7.50 9.91 -3.67
C ASN A 187 8.89 9.28 -3.93
N GLY A 188 9.19 8.15 -3.31
CA GLY A 188 10.50 7.52 -3.39
C GLY A 188 10.49 6.14 -4.04
N ILE A 189 11.67 5.52 -4.04
CA ILE A 189 11.84 4.10 -4.30
C ILE A 189 11.96 3.41 -2.95
N VAL A 190 11.02 2.51 -2.67
CA VAL A 190 11.04 1.68 -1.45
C VAL A 190 11.86 0.44 -1.76
N LEU A 191 13.08 0.38 -1.22
CA LEU A 191 14.00 -0.75 -1.44
C LEU A 191 13.58 -2.00 -0.65
N ASP A 192 12.88 -1.81 0.47
CA ASP A 192 12.36 -2.90 1.31
C ASP A 192 11.05 -3.52 0.76
N ALA A 193 10.73 -3.22 -0.50
CA ALA A 193 9.62 -3.81 -1.23
C ALA A 193 10.03 -4.17 -2.66
N CYS A 194 9.57 -5.33 -3.13
CA CYS A 194 9.85 -5.82 -4.48
C CYS A 194 8.56 -6.27 -5.17
N GLU A 195 8.30 -5.72 -6.35
CA GLU A 195 7.15 -6.06 -7.19
C GLU A 195 7.55 -7.02 -8.31
N ILE A 196 6.95 -8.20 -8.32
CA ILE A 196 7.13 -9.18 -9.39
C ILE A 196 5.88 -9.21 -10.26
N LYS A 197 6.02 -8.79 -11.50
CA LYS A 197 4.95 -8.86 -12.49
C LYS A 197 4.80 -10.26 -13.05
N ALA A 198 3.55 -10.66 -13.29
CA ALA A 198 3.28 -11.86 -14.07
C ALA A 198 3.78 -11.65 -15.50
N ARG A 199 4.46 -12.66 -16.06
CA ARG A 199 4.86 -12.71 -17.46
C ARG A 199 3.72 -13.24 -18.32
#